data_2eb633574e655eeb329f90bb70989b10
#
_entry.id   2eb633574e655eeb329f90bb70989b10
#
_cell.length_a   1.000
_cell.length_b   1.000
_cell.length_c   1.000
_cell.angle_alpha   90.00
_cell.angle_beta   90.00
_cell.angle_gamma   90.00
#
_symmetry.space_group_name_H-M   'P 1'
#
loop_
_entity.id
_entity.type
_entity.pdbx_description
1 polymer ?
#
loop_
_entity_poly.entity_id
_entity_poly.type
_entity_poly.pdbx_seq_one_letter_code
_entity_poly.pdbx_strand_id
1 'polypeptide(L)'
;METTPIKTLSVADARAKLDAGDAVFLDIRDPDSYEEDHILGAIHINDANVAEYISTTDKAKTYIIYCYHGITSQSGAAYFQAQGFTDVYSMDGGFCAWER
;
A
#
# COMPACT_ATOMS: atom_id res chain seq x y z
N MET A 1 12.38 -6.54 22.12
CA MET A 1 12.26 -7.00 20.72
C MET A 1 12.29 -5.81 19.79
N GLU A 2 13.15 -5.86 18.82
CA GLU A 2 13.26 -4.76 17.87
C GLU A 2 12.16 -4.83 16.81
N THR A 3 11.59 -3.67 16.51
CA THR A 3 10.60 -3.54 15.45
C THR A 3 11.27 -2.83 14.27
N THR A 4 11.17 -3.44 13.09
CA THR A 4 11.68 -2.80 11.88
C THR A 4 10.87 -1.54 11.59
N PRO A 5 11.51 -0.38 11.41
CA PRO A 5 10.76 0.84 11.09
C PRO A 5 10.00 0.68 9.77
N ILE A 6 8.83 1.31 9.70
CA ILE A 6 8.02 1.32 8.49
C ILE A 6 8.68 2.26 7.49
N LYS A 7 8.79 1.81 6.24
CA LYS A 7 9.26 2.66 5.15
C LYS A 7 8.11 3.48 4.61
N THR A 8 8.38 4.73 4.30
CA THR A 8 7.40 5.62 3.67
C THR A 8 8.00 6.21 2.41
N LEU A 9 7.14 6.71 1.52
CA LEU A 9 7.60 7.44 0.35
C LEU A 9 6.58 8.52 -0.01
N SER A 10 7.05 9.54 -0.72
CA SER A 10 6.20 10.64 -1.15
C SER A 10 5.30 10.23 -2.31
N VAL A 11 4.26 11.04 -2.57
CA VAL A 11 3.41 10.86 -3.76
C VAL A 11 4.25 10.94 -5.03
N ALA A 12 5.22 11.85 -5.09
CA ALA A 12 6.08 11.97 -6.27
C ALA A 12 6.86 10.68 -6.54
N ASP A 13 7.45 10.10 -5.49
CA ASP A 13 8.19 8.85 -5.64
C ASP A 13 7.27 7.68 -5.97
N ALA A 14 6.05 7.68 -5.41
CA ALA A 14 5.06 6.66 -5.73
C ALA A 14 4.65 6.74 -7.21
N ARG A 15 4.45 7.95 -7.74
CA ARG A 15 4.13 8.13 -9.16
C ARG A 15 5.23 7.61 -10.06
N ALA A 16 6.48 7.88 -9.69
CA ALA A 16 7.62 7.40 -10.46
C ALA A 16 7.63 5.88 -10.54
N LYS A 17 7.32 5.22 -9.41
CA LYS A 17 7.25 3.76 -9.39
C LYS A 17 6.08 3.22 -10.18
N LEU A 18 4.94 3.90 -10.16
CA LEU A 18 3.78 3.53 -10.97
C LEU A 18 4.11 3.62 -12.45
N ASP A 19 4.71 4.72 -12.87
CA ASP A 19 5.06 4.95 -14.27
C ASP A 19 6.08 3.93 -14.78
N ALA A 20 6.99 3.51 -13.91
CA ALA A 20 8.01 2.52 -14.25
C ALA A 20 7.47 1.08 -14.21
N GLY A 21 6.28 0.88 -13.63
CA GLY A 21 5.72 -0.47 -13.45
C GLY A 21 6.45 -1.30 -12.40
N ASP A 22 7.11 -0.65 -11.45
CA ASP A 22 7.99 -1.31 -10.48
C ASP A 22 7.32 -1.64 -9.15
N ALA A 23 6.06 -1.33 -8.96
CA ALA A 23 5.39 -1.53 -7.67
C ALA A 23 3.95 -1.95 -7.83
N VAL A 24 3.46 -2.68 -6.83
CA VAL A 24 2.04 -3.05 -6.71
C VAL A 24 1.42 -2.09 -5.68
N PHE A 25 0.34 -1.42 -6.06
CA PHE A 25 -0.36 -0.50 -5.16
C PHE A 25 -1.51 -1.22 -4.47
N LEU A 26 -1.60 -1.07 -3.16
CA LEU A 26 -2.64 -1.69 -2.34
C LEU A 26 -3.47 -0.60 -1.68
N ASP A 27 -4.76 -0.57 -2.00
CA ASP A 27 -5.72 0.40 -1.47
C ASP A 27 -6.43 -0.22 -0.27
N ILE A 28 -6.28 0.38 0.91
CA ILE A 28 -6.92 -0.12 2.13
C ILE A 28 -8.06 0.78 2.61
N ARG A 29 -8.58 1.62 1.72
CA ARG A 29 -9.77 2.43 2.02
C ARG A 29 -11.02 1.54 1.98
N ASP A 30 -12.17 2.13 2.29
CA ASP A 30 -13.44 1.40 2.20
C ASP A 30 -13.78 1.04 0.75
N PRO A 31 -14.63 0.02 0.53
CA PRO A 31 -14.95 -0.43 -0.82
C PRO A 31 -15.56 0.65 -1.72
N ASP A 32 -16.44 1.49 -1.16
CA ASP A 32 -17.09 2.54 -1.95
C ASP A 32 -16.09 3.55 -2.48
N SER A 33 -15.12 3.95 -1.65
CA SER A 33 -14.08 4.88 -2.07
C SER A 33 -13.18 4.29 -3.15
N TYR A 34 -12.83 3.02 -3.00
CA TYR A 34 -12.03 2.33 -4.00
C TYR A 34 -12.78 2.26 -5.34
N GLU A 35 -14.06 1.91 -5.33
CA GLU A 35 -14.85 1.83 -6.56
C GLU A 35 -15.04 3.17 -7.23
N GLU A 36 -15.19 4.24 -6.43
CA GLU A 36 -15.37 5.57 -6.97
C GLU A 36 -14.13 6.05 -7.72
N ASP A 37 -12.95 5.84 -7.14
CA ASP A 37 -11.69 6.18 -7.78
C ASP A 37 -10.53 5.54 -7.01
N HIS A 38 -9.50 5.09 -7.71
CA HIS A 38 -8.30 4.53 -7.10
C HIS A 38 -7.12 4.68 -8.03
N ILE A 39 -5.91 4.48 -7.51
CA ILE A 39 -4.70 4.53 -8.32
C ILE A 39 -4.75 3.43 -9.37
N LEU A 40 -4.38 3.75 -10.59
CA LEU A 40 -4.41 2.80 -11.71
C LEU A 40 -3.76 1.47 -11.35
N GLY A 41 -4.53 0.40 -11.48
CA GLY A 41 -4.05 -0.95 -11.19
C GLY A 41 -4.01 -1.32 -9.71
N ALA A 42 -4.42 -0.43 -8.80
CA ALA A 42 -4.41 -0.72 -7.38
C ALA A 42 -5.35 -1.87 -7.03
N ILE A 43 -4.91 -2.71 -6.11
CA ILE A 43 -5.69 -3.83 -5.62
C ILE A 43 -6.33 -3.43 -4.28
N HIS A 44 -7.64 -3.67 -4.13
CA HIS A 44 -8.32 -3.37 -2.88
C HIS A 44 -8.08 -4.47 -1.87
N ILE A 45 -7.59 -4.09 -0.68
CA ILE A 45 -7.30 -5.02 0.41
C ILE A 45 -8.19 -4.65 1.62
N ASN A 46 -8.83 -5.66 2.19
CA ASN A 46 -9.64 -5.51 3.39
C ASN A 46 -9.50 -6.77 4.26
N ASP A 47 -10.20 -6.80 5.40
CA ASP A 47 -10.10 -7.91 6.33
C ASP A 47 -10.58 -9.24 5.71
N ALA A 48 -11.46 -9.18 4.73
CA ALA A 48 -12.01 -10.38 4.11
C ALA A 48 -11.02 -11.04 3.14
N ASN A 49 -10.13 -10.27 2.50
CA ASN A 49 -9.25 -10.81 1.45
C ASN A 49 -7.76 -10.76 1.78
N VAL A 50 -7.37 -10.11 2.87
CA VAL A 50 -5.94 -9.89 3.15
C VAL A 50 -5.17 -11.19 3.37
N ALA A 51 -5.76 -12.14 4.07
CA ALA A 51 -5.08 -13.40 4.38
C ALA A 51 -4.79 -14.20 3.11
N GLU A 52 -5.78 -14.30 2.23
CA GLU A 52 -5.61 -14.99 0.95
C GLU A 52 -4.60 -14.27 0.07
N TYR A 53 -4.68 -12.96 0.01
CA TYR A 53 -3.73 -12.18 -0.78
C TYR A 53 -2.29 -12.41 -0.32
N ILE A 54 -2.05 -12.36 0.99
CA ILE A 54 -0.72 -12.59 1.57
C ILE A 54 -0.20 -14.00 1.23
N SER A 55 -1.08 -15.00 1.27
CA SER A 55 -0.68 -16.38 1.04
C SER A 55 -0.39 -16.70 -0.42
N THR A 56 -0.86 -15.89 -1.35
CA THR A 56 -0.76 -16.17 -2.79
C THR A 56 0.12 -15.21 -3.57
N THR A 57 0.57 -14.12 -2.96
CA THR A 57 1.36 -13.11 -3.67
C THR A 57 2.86 -13.23 -3.36
N ASP A 58 3.67 -12.71 -4.27
CA ASP A 58 5.13 -12.72 -4.13
C ASP A 58 5.56 -11.65 -3.12
N LYS A 59 6.15 -12.08 -2.01
CA LYS A 59 6.55 -11.18 -0.92
C LYS A 59 7.82 -10.39 -1.21
N ALA A 60 8.53 -10.73 -2.27
CA ALA A 60 9.76 -10.05 -2.64
C ALA A 60 9.53 -8.83 -3.54
N LYS A 61 8.33 -8.65 -4.07
CA LYS A 61 8.01 -7.49 -4.89
C LYS A 61 7.87 -6.23 -4.05
N THR A 62 7.87 -5.08 -4.71
CA THR A 62 7.65 -3.80 -4.06
C THR A 62 6.15 -3.52 -3.94
N TYR A 63 5.69 -3.18 -2.74
CA TYR A 63 4.30 -2.85 -2.48
C TYR A 63 4.18 -1.46 -1.87
N ILE A 64 3.20 -0.71 -2.34
CA ILE A 64 2.90 0.62 -1.80
C ILE A 64 1.47 0.60 -1.31
N ILE A 65 1.30 0.75 0.00
CA ILE A 65 -0.01 0.73 0.65
C ILE A 65 -0.46 2.16 0.87
N TYR A 66 -1.71 2.47 0.53
CA TYR A 66 -2.23 3.80 0.77
C TYR A 66 -3.64 3.76 1.35
N CYS A 67 -3.94 4.79 2.13
CA CYS A 67 -5.26 5.07 2.69
C CYS A 67 -5.65 6.50 2.29
N TYR A 68 -6.51 7.17 3.06
CA TYR A 68 -6.90 8.54 2.71
C TYR A 68 -5.78 9.55 2.94
N HIS A 69 -5.12 9.50 4.11
CA HIS A 69 -4.18 10.54 4.56
C HIS A 69 -2.79 10.03 4.92
N GLY A 70 -2.51 8.76 4.72
CA GLY A 70 -1.18 8.19 4.99
C GLY A 70 -0.95 7.80 6.44
N ILE A 71 -2.00 7.71 7.26
CA ILE A 71 -1.88 7.33 8.67
C ILE A 71 -2.19 5.85 8.87
N THR A 72 -3.38 5.42 8.49
CA THR A 72 -3.79 4.01 8.62
C THR A 72 -2.91 3.09 7.78
N SER A 73 -2.42 3.57 6.64
CA SER A 73 -1.55 2.78 5.78
C SER A 73 -0.21 2.43 6.43
N GLN A 74 0.21 3.19 7.45
CA GLN A 74 1.41 2.85 8.22
C GLN A 74 1.22 1.54 8.99
N SER A 75 0.06 1.37 9.61
CA SER A 75 -0.29 0.11 10.28
C SER A 75 -0.39 -1.04 9.28
N GLY A 76 -0.94 -0.76 8.10
CA GLY A 76 -1.00 -1.74 7.02
C GLY A 76 0.38 -2.19 6.57
N ALA A 77 1.30 -1.24 6.39
CA ALA A 77 2.66 -1.56 6.01
C ALA A 77 3.36 -2.40 7.09
N ALA A 78 3.15 -2.06 8.36
CA ALA A 78 3.71 -2.83 9.48
C ALA A 78 3.19 -4.26 9.49
N TYR A 79 1.90 -4.42 9.22
CA TYR A 79 1.29 -5.75 9.17
C TYR A 79 1.91 -6.60 8.05
N PHE A 80 2.05 -6.02 6.86
CA PHE A 80 2.66 -6.74 5.74
C PHE A 80 4.12 -7.08 6.01
N GLN A 81 4.89 -6.16 6.62
CA GLN A 81 6.27 -6.45 7.03
C GLN A 81 6.32 -7.65 7.96
N ALA A 82 5.42 -7.70 8.95
CA ALA A 82 5.37 -8.80 9.91
C ALA A 82 5.04 -10.13 9.23
N GLN A 83 4.39 -10.09 8.06
CA GLN A 83 4.05 -11.29 7.29
C GLN A 83 5.16 -11.70 6.32
N GLY A 84 6.31 -11.04 6.37
CA GLY A 84 7.48 -11.42 5.57
C GLY A 84 7.70 -10.62 4.30
N PHE A 85 6.90 -9.58 4.07
CA PHE A 85 7.12 -8.70 2.92
C PHE A 85 8.37 -7.86 3.14
N THR A 86 9.29 -7.88 2.17
CA THR A 86 10.61 -7.27 2.35
C THR A 86 10.73 -5.84 1.83
N ASP A 87 9.79 -5.41 0.99
CA ASP A 87 9.86 -4.09 0.37
C ASP A 87 8.47 -3.46 0.29
N VAL A 88 7.96 -3.02 1.43
CA VAL A 88 6.63 -2.44 1.53
C VAL A 88 6.70 -1.03 2.10
N TYR A 89 5.93 -0.11 1.51
CA TYR A 89 5.91 1.31 1.86
C TYR A 89 4.50 1.76 2.20
N SER A 90 4.41 2.77 3.06
CA SER A 90 3.19 3.55 3.25
C SER A 90 3.34 4.85 2.46
N MET A 91 2.35 5.21 1.64
CA MET A 91 2.40 6.44 0.85
C MET A 91 2.01 7.66 1.69
N ASP A 92 2.94 8.60 1.83
CA ASP A 92 2.71 9.83 2.60
C ASP A 92 1.56 10.63 2.01
N GLY A 93 0.70 11.15 2.87
CA GLY A 93 -0.44 11.96 2.47
C GLY A 93 -1.61 11.17 1.87
N GLY A 94 -1.39 9.91 1.51
CA GLY A 94 -2.44 9.03 1.02
C GLY A 94 -3.10 9.49 -0.27
N PHE A 95 -4.28 8.95 -0.54
CA PHE A 95 -5.00 9.25 -1.78
C PHE A 95 -5.39 10.73 -1.88
N CYS A 96 -5.64 11.39 -0.76
CA CYS A 96 -5.94 12.82 -0.79
C CYS A 96 -4.80 13.65 -1.38
N ALA A 97 -3.56 13.29 -1.08
CA ALA A 97 -2.39 13.96 -1.67
C ALA A 97 -2.17 13.52 -3.11
N TRP A 98 -2.51 12.29 -3.43
CA TRP A 98 -2.35 11.77 -4.79
C TRP A 98 -3.25 12.52 -5.80
N GLU A 99 -4.47 12.85 -5.39
CA GLU A 99 -5.44 13.53 -6.25
C GLU A 99 -5.07 14.97 -6.61
N ARG A 100 -4.19 15.59 -5.86
CA ARG A 100 -3.83 17.00 -6.06
C ARG A 100 -2.91 17.22 -7.25
#